data_44b80ba6f760a4ac0f3d1c73668180b7
#
_entry.id   44b80ba6f760a4ac0f3d1c73668180b7
#
_cell.length_a   1.000
_cell.length_b   1.000
_cell.length_c   1.000
_cell.angle_alpha   90.00
_cell.angle_beta   90.00
_cell.angle_gamma   90.00
#
_symmetry.space_group_name_H-M   'P 1'
#
loop_
_entity.id
_entity.type
_entity.pdbx_description
1 polymer ?
#
loop_
_entity_poly.entity_id
_entity_poly.type
_entity_poly.pdbx_seq_one_letter_code
_entity_poly.pdbx_strand_id
1 'polypeptide(L)'
;MLKVFTAYRTTAALGLCVTAAMTALFIAMGEAAFSIFIIVLGLWITWLASLYKAMREHQAMLDVLYQEMDAPRFIQLYRTKLEKAKPGSAFEAAMRAHIGNAYMMMGEYAEALEWFTAACDQPDVKLLMAENRAACLQRMDAKELPEALETWKRCMQQVKPARKRRSEQSLRMVEIRRTVASGRADERMQLEVQTAARTSNKRSYRVSMHLLLAKIYVQRGFEDAARGELEDIAALKANTQDIREARKMLEDMKKREA
;
A
#
# COMPACT_ATOMS: atom_id res chain seq x y z
N MET A 1 -6.22 -18.32 15.66
CA MET A 1 -6.77 -17.69 16.87
C MET A 1 -5.70 -17.41 17.94
N LEU A 2 -4.98 -18.43 18.45
CA LEU A 2 -4.00 -18.23 19.56
C LEU A 2 -2.99 -17.10 19.36
N LYS A 3 -2.46 -16.89 18.13
CA LYS A 3 -1.46 -15.86 17.84
C LYS A 3 -1.95 -14.42 18.01
N VAL A 4 -3.25 -14.15 17.79
CA VAL A 4 -3.84 -12.83 17.99
C VAL A 4 -3.95 -12.53 19.49
N PHE A 5 -4.35 -13.52 20.30
CA PHE A 5 -4.41 -13.39 21.76
C PHE A 5 -3.05 -13.13 22.38
N THR A 6 -1.99 -13.82 21.90
CA THR A 6 -0.64 -13.61 22.43
C THR A 6 -0.04 -12.25 22.05
N ALA A 7 -0.38 -11.71 20.89
CA ALA A 7 0.08 -10.39 20.46
C ALA A 7 -0.59 -9.25 21.26
N TYR A 8 -1.84 -9.44 21.69
CA TYR A 8 -2.64 -8.43 22.40
C TYR A 8 -3.05 -8.90 23.78
N ARG A 9 -2.06 -9.38 24.57
CA ARG A 9 -2.25 -9.98 25.91
C ARG A 9 -3.14 -9.17 26.84
N THR A 10 -2.99 -7.83 26.88
CA THR A 10 -3.79 -6.96 27.76
C THR A 10 -5.26 -6.95 27.35
N THR A 11 -5.56 -6.81 26.05
CA THR A 11 -6.94 -6.84 25.54
C THR A 11 -7.56 -8.21 25.72
N ALA A 12 -6.80 -9.27 25.47
CA ALA A 12 -7.23 -10.65 25.68
C ALA A 12 -7.49 -10.94 27.17
N ALA A 13 -6.57 -10.53 28.06
CA ALA A 13 -6.73 -10.71 29.51
C ALA A 13 -7.99 -10.00 30.05
N LEU A 14 -8.19 -8.73 29.63
CA LEU A 14 -9.39 -7.98 30.06
C LEU A 14 -10.68 -8.67 29.59
N GLY A 15 -10.75 -9.07 28.32
CA GLY A 15 -11.89 -9.77 27.77
C GLY A 15 -12.17 -11.11 28.48
N LEU A 16 -11.11 -11.88 28.78
CA LEU A 16 -11.24 -13.13 29.53
C LEU A 16 -11.72 -12.90 30.97
N CYS A 17 -11.21 -11.86 31.66
CA CYS A 17 -11.68 -11.51 33.00
C CYS A 17 -13.16 -11.15 33.02
N VAL A 18 -13.63 -10.32 32.06
CA VAL A 18 -15.05 -9.95 31.93
C VAL A 18 -15.90 -11.19 31.64
N THR A 19 -15.44 -12.05 30.71
CA THR A 19 -16.16 -13.29 30.39
C THR A 19 -16.27 -14.21 31.60
N ALA A 20 -15.18 -14.39 32.38
CA ALA A 20 -15.17 -15.22 33.58
C ALA A 20 -16.12 -14.67 34.66
N ALA A 21 -16.11 -13.35 34.90
CA ALA A 21 -16.99 -12.70 35.88
C ALA A 21 -18.48 -12.88 35.50
N MET A 22 -18.84 -12.66 34.23
CA MET A 22 -20.21 -12.87 33.73
C MET A 22 -20.64 -14.35 33.86
N THR A 23 -19.74 -15.28 33.50
CA THR A 23 -20.02 -16.72 33.63
C THR A 23 -20.29 -17.11 35.10
N ALA A 24 -19.45 -16.63 36.03
CA ALA A 24 -19.63 -16.88 37.45
C ALA A 24 -20.98 -16.34 37.96
N LEU A 25 -21.41 -15.15 37.54
CA LEU A 25 -22.68 -14.54 37.86
C LEU A 25 -23.85 -15.43 37.40
N PHE A 26 -23.86 -15.89 36.16
CA PHE A 26 -24.95 -16.73 35.63
C PHE A 26 -24.98 -18.11 36.29
N ILE A 27 -23.83 -18.71 36.66
CA ILE A 27 -23.81 -19.94 37.46
C ILE A 27 -24.44 -19.70 38.82
N ALA A 28 -24.10 -18.59 39.50
CA ALA A 28 -24.68 -18.25 40.82
C ALA A 28 -26.19 -18.02 40.76
N MET A 29 -26.74 -17.58 39.63
CA MET A 29 -28.14 -17.42 39.36
C MET A 29 -28.86 -18.74 39.01
N GLY A 30 -28.18 -19.86 38.92
CA GLY A 30 -28.72 -21.16 38.52
C GLY A 30 -28.88 -21.39 37.03
N GLU A 31 -28.43 -20.44 36.19
CA GLU A 31 -28.60 -20.43 34.74
C GLU A 31 -27.37 -21.06 34.01
N ALA A 32 -27.04 -22.31 34.31
CA ALA A 32 -25.88 -23.00 33.79
C ALA A 32 -25.82 -23.09 32.23
N ALA A 33 -26.99 -23.24 31.60
CA ALA A 33 -27.06 -23.28 30.13
C ALA A 33 -26.62 -21.94 29.47
N PHE A 34 -27.00 -20.81 30.08
CA PHE A 34 -26.58 -19.48 29.64
C PHE A 34 -25.07 -19.25 29.86
N SER A 35 -24.47 -19.88 30.83
CA SER A 35 -23.01 -19.76 31.09
C SER A 35 -22.18 -20.23 29.91
N ILE A 36 -22.57 -21.30 29.21
CA ILE A 36 -21.88 -21.77 28.00
C ILE A 36 -21.97 -20.73 26.88
N PHE A 37 -23.17 -20.17 26.68
CA PHE A 37 -23.36 -19.13 25.68
C PHE A 37 -22.49 -17.88 25.96
N ILE A 38 -22.44 -17.43 27.22
CA ILE A 38 -21.61 -16.30 27.65
C ILE A 38 -20.13 -16.56 27.42
N ILE A 39 -19.62 -17.77 27.67
CA ILE A 39 -18.22 -18.13 27.39
C ILE A 39 -17.93 -18.01 25.89
N VAL A 40 -18.75 -18.64 25.06
CA VAL A 40 -18.54 -18.63 23.60
C VAL A 40 -18.61 -17.20 23.06
N LEU A 41 -19.60 -16.43 23.46
CA LEU A 41 -19.78 -15.04 23.02
C LEU A 41 -18.62 -14.15 23.51
N GLY A 42 -18.21 -14.27 24.76
CA GLY A 42 -17.11 -13.51 25.35
C GLY A 42 -15.76 -13.81 24.67
N LEU A 43 -15.47 -15.08 24.39
CA LEU A 43 -14.28 -15.46 23.62
C LEU A 43 -14.31 -14.88 22.20
N TRP A 44 -15.47 -14.91 21.55
CA TRP A 44 -15.64 -14.36 20.20
C TRP A 44 -15.46 -12.84 20.17
N ILE A 45 -16.07 -12.10 21.11
CA ILE A 45 -15.94 -10.64 21.25
C ILE A 45 -14.47 -10.29 21.55
N THR A 46 -13.82 -11.01 22.46
CA THR A 46 -12.41 -10.78 22.82
C THR A 46 -11.50 -10.99 21.62
N TRP A 47 -11.76 -12.02 20.81
CA TRP A 47 -11.02 -12.27 19.58
C TRP A 47 -11.24 -11.15 18.55
N LEU A 48 -12.48 -10.71 18.34
CA LEU A 48 -12.81 -9.59 17.43
C LEU A 48 -12.14 -8.28 17.87
N ALA A 49 -12.18 -7.96 19.17
CA ALA A 49 -11.52 -6.76 19.70
C ALA A 49 -10.00 -6.80 19.51
N SER A 50 -9.39 -7.97 19.73
CA SER A 50 -7.95 -8.16 19.48
C SER A 50 -7.58 -8.05 18.01
N LEU A 51 -8.41 -8.61 17.13
CA LEU A 51 -8.25 -8.51 15.68
C LEU A 51 -8.40 -7.06 15.20
N TYR A 52 -9.42 -6.36 15.68
CA TYR A 52 -9.66 -4.94 15.35
C TYR A 52 -8.46 -4.06 15.76
N LYS A 53 -7.94 -4.28 16.97
CA LYS A 53 -6.74 -3.56 17.45
C LYS A 53 -5.53 -3.84 16.56
N ALA A 54 -5.32 -5.11 16.18
CA ALA A 54 -4.24 -5.49 15.26
C ALA A 54 -4.35 -4.80 13.90
N MET A 55 -5.56 -4.77 13.33
CA MET A 55 -5.83 -4.11 12.06
C MET A 55 -5.61 -2.59 12.15
N ARG A 56 -6.07 -1.96 13.24
CA ARG A 56 -5.91 -0.52 13.46
C ARG A 56 -4.43 -0.13 13.59
N GLU A 57 -3.64 -0.89 14.34
CA GLU A 57 -2.20 -0.65 14.46
C GLU A 57 -1.46 -0.85 13.13
N HIS A 58 -1.86 -1.88 12.36
CA HIS A 58 -1.31 -2.10 11.03
C HIS A 58 -1.65 -0.93 10.10
N GLN A 59 -2.92 -0.48 10.10
CA GLN A 59 -3.36 0.67 9.30
C GLN A 59 -2.61 1.95 9.70
N ALA A 60 -2.47 2.23 11.00
CA ALA A 60 -1.73 3.40 11.47
C ALA A 60 -0.28 3.43 10.97
N MET A 61 0.37 2.25 10.88
CA MET A 61 1.71 2.18 10.28
C MET A 61 1.71 2.40 8.77
N LEU A 62 0.71 1.87 8.06
CA LEU A 62 0.57 2.13 6.63
C LEU A 62 0.30 3.61 6.34
N ASP A 63 -0.38 4.30 7.25
CA ASP A 63 -0.64 5.74 7.14
C ASP A 63 0.65 6.55 7.22
N VAL A 64 1.66 6.15 8.00
CA VAL A 64 2.99 6.76 7.99
C VAL A 64 3.59 6.73 6.57
N LEU A 65 3.46 5.62 5.85
CA LEU A 65 3.98 5.50 4.48
C LEU A 65 3.10 6.23 3.47
N TYR A 66 1.78 6.00 3.50
CA TYR A 66 0.90 6.38 2.39
C TYR A 66 0.19 7.72 2.59
N GLN A 67 0.05 8.20 3.83
CA GLN A 67 -0.58 9.49 4.14
C GLN A 67 0.44 10.54 4.58
N GLU A 68 1.34 10.21 5.52
CA GLU A 68 2.40 11.11 5.97
C GLU A 68 3.55 11.17 4.96
N MET A 69 3.74 10.12 4.17
CA MET A 69 4.81 9.93 3.17
C MET A 69 6.21 9.98 3.81
N ASP A 70 6.33 9.46 5.04
CA ASP A 70 7.58 9.33 5.78
C ASP A 70 8.13 7.91 5.66
N ALA A 71 8.79 7.64 4.51
CA ALA A 71 9.33 6.32 4.19
C ALA A 71 10.44 5.87 5.16
N PRO A 72 11.40 6.71 5.58
CA PRO A 72 12.43 6.31 6.56
C PRO A 72 11.84 5.85 7.89
N ARG A 73 10.91 6.63 8.46
CA ARG A 73 10.21 6.27 9.70
C ARG A 73 9.42 4.99 9.56
N PHE A 74 8.73 4.81 8.43
CA PHE A 74 8.01 3.58 8.14
C PHE A 74 8.93 2.35 8.13
N ILE A 75 10.07 2.42 7.43
CA ILE A 75 11.03 1.31 7.37
C ILE A 75 11.51 0.93 8.77
N GLN A 76 11.85 1.91 9.61
CA GLN A 76 12.27 1.67 10.98
C GLN A 76 11.20 0.92 11.80
N LEU A 77 9.94 1.37 11.72
CA LEU A 77 8.81 0.75 12.42
C LEU A 77 8.55 -0.68 11.93
N TYR A 78 8.65 -0.90 10.61
CA TYR A 78 8.32 -2.19 10.02
C TYR A 78 9.40 -3.25 10.17
N ARG A 79 10.69 -2.88 10.16
CA ARG A 79 11.80 -3.83 10.37
C ARG A 79 11.65 -4.58 11.69
N THR A 80 11.34 -3.89 12.79
CA THR A 80 11.12 -4.51 14.12
C THR A 80 9.97 -5.53 14.13
N LYS A 81 8.94 -5.33 13.28
CA LYS A 81 7.85 -6.29 13.14
C LYS A 81 8.19 -7.44 12.21
N LEU A 82 8.95 -7.17 11.15
CA LEU A 82 9.39 -8.18 10.20
C LEU A 82 10.26 -9.25 10.88
N GLU A 83 11.17 -8.84 11.76
CA GLU A 83 12.00 -9.78 12.57
C GLU A 83 11.18 -10.79 13.38
N LYS A 84 9.94 -10.41 13.74
CA LYS A 84 9.00 -11.27 14.50
C LYS A 84 8.04 -12.05 13.61
N ALA A 85 8.05 -11.78 12.29
CA ALA A 85 7.18 -12.47 11.34
C ALA A 85 7.67 -13.90 11.11
N LYS A 86 6.71 -14.83 10.88
CA LYS A 86 7.06 -16.20 10.51
C LYS A 86 7.63 -16.19 9.09
N PRO A 87 8.87 -16.69 8.85
CA PRO A 87 9.44 -16.80 7.53
C PRO A 87 8.53 -17.58 6.55
N GLY A 88 8.45 -17.13 5.31
CA GLY A 88 7.61 -17.72 4.25
C GLY A 88 6.11 -17.51 4.42
N SER A 89 5.67 -16.70 5.41
CA SER A 89 4.25 -16.38 5.58
C SER A 89 3.80 -15.28 4.63
N ALA A 90 2.50 -15.29 4.27
CA ALA A 90 1.91 -14.20 3.50
C ALA A 90 2.02 -12.84 4.21
N PHE A 91 2.03 -12.84 5.53
CA PHE A 91 2.21 -11.63 6.33
C PHE A 91 3.63 -11.06 6.19
N GLU A 92 4.66 -11.89 6.29
CA GLU A 92 6.05 -11.48 6.03
C GLU A 92 6.20 -10.90 4.63
N ALA A 93 5.67 -11.62 3.62
CA ALA A 93 5.74 -11.17 2.24
C ALA A 93 5.04 -9.81 2.02
N ALA A 94 3.86 -9.61 2.60
CA ALA A 94 3.18 -8.31 2.54
C ALA A 94 4.01 -7.20 3.21
N MET A 95 4.67 -7.49 4.33
CA MET A 95 5.57 -6.53 4.99
C MET A 95 6.77 -6.18 4.12
N ARG A 96 7.39 -7.17 3.49
CA ARG A 96 8.49 -6.96 2.52
C ARG A 96 8.05 -6.07 1.37
N ALA A 97 6.86 -6.32 0.80
CA ALA A 97 6.30 -5.48 -0.26
C ALA A 97 6.11 -4.02 0.17
N HIS A 98 5.66 -3.76 1.40
CA HIS A 98 5.52 -2.39 1.90
C HIS A 98 6.88 -1.71 2.15
N ILE A 99 7.90 -2.44 2.63
CA ILE A 99 9.26 -1.91 2.75
C ILE A 99 9.83 -1.58 1.37
N GLY A 100 9.66 -2.46 0.38
CA GLY A 100 10.05 -2.17 -1.00
C GLY A 100 9.36 -0.94 -1.57
N ASN A 101 8.05 -0.75 -1.28
CA ASN A 101 7.32 0.46 -1.67
C ASN A 101 7.86 1.73 -0.99
N ALA A 102 8.35 1.62 0.25
CA ALA A 102 9.00 2.74 0.93
C ALA A 102 10.32 3.12 0.24
N TYR A 103 11.16 2.15 -0.13
CA TYR A 103 12.36 2.39 -0.92
C TYR A 103 12.04 2.98 -2.32
N MET A 104 11.01 2.47 -3.00
CA MET A 104 10.52 3.08 -4.25
C MET A 104 10.12 4.55 -4.06
N MET A 105 9.45 4.87 -2.96
CA MET A 105 9.03 6.24 -2.65
C MET A 105 10.22 7.17 -2.42
N MET A 106 11.34 6.64 -1.89
CA MET A 106 12.59 7.37 -1.75
C MET A 106 13.39 7.47 -3.07
N GLY A 107 13.02 6.70 -4.10
CA GLY A 107 13.76 6.61 -5.37
C GLY A 107 14.92 5.60 -5.33
N GLU A 108 15.02 4.82 -4.27
CA GLU A 108 16.02 3.78 -4.08
C GLU A 108 15.52 2.46 -4.70
N TYR A 109 15.51 2.44 -6.04
CA TYR A 109 14.84 1.38 -6.80
C TYR A 109 15.59 0.05 -6.77
N ALA A 110 16.93 0.06 -6.70
CA ALA A 110 17.73 -1.16 -6.59
C ALA A 110 17.42 -1.90 -5.29
N GLU A 111 17.43 -1.17 -4.18
CA GLU A 111 17.05 -1.68 -2.86
C GLU A 111 15.58 -2.15 -2.84
N ALA A 112 14.67 -1.41 -3.48
CA ALA A 112 13.28 -1.81 -3.58
C ALA A 112 13.11 -3.18 -4.25
N LEU A 113 13.86 -3.47 -5.33
CA LEU A 113 13.80 -4.74 -6.05
C LEU A 113 14.19 -5.94 -5.17
N GLU A 114 15.18 -5.77 -4.28
CA GLU A 114 15.58 -6.82 -3.34
C GLU A 114 14.43 -7.19 -2.37
N TRP A 115 13.60 -6.22 -2.01
CA TRP A 115 12.45 -6.43 -1.14
C TRP A 115 11.25 -7.06 -1.84
N PHE A 116 11.14 -6.95 -3.16
CA PHE A 116 10.04 -7.58 -3.94
C PHE A 116 10.30 -9.04 -4.25
N THR A 117 11.00 -9.74 -3.38
CA THR A 117 11.18 -11.19 -3.40
C THR A 117 10.51 -11.80 -2.17
N ALA A 118 9.76 -12.87 -2.35
CA ALA A 118 9.17 -13.63 -1.23
C ALA A 118 9.09 -15.11 -1.57
N ALA A 119 9.49 -15.93 -0.61
CA ALA A 119 9.30 -17.37 -0.64
C ALA A 119 7.89 -17.73 -0.14
N CYS A 120 6.86 -17.27 -0.85
CA CYS A 120 5.47 -17.55 -0.51
C CYS A 120 4.70 -17.96 -1.77
N ASP A 121 4.10 -19.15 -1.74
CA ASP A 121 3.41 -19.73 -2.90
C ASP A 121 1.97 -19.26 -3.09
N GLN A 122 1.44 -18.44 -2.18
CA GLN A 122 0.07 -17.94 -2.29
C GLN A 122 -0.10 -17.04 -3.52
N PRO A 123 -1.13 -17.27 -4.37
CA PRO A 123 -1.33 -16.52 -5.62
C PRO A 123 -1.43 -15.01 -5.43
N ASP A 124 -2.13 -14.54 -4.38
CA ASP A 124 -2.27 -13.10 -4.09
C ASP A 124 -0.93 -12.45 -3.73
N VAL A 125 -0.03 -13.20 -3.08
CA VAL A 125 1.32 -12.73 -2.74
C VAL A 125 2.22 -12.67 -3.96
N LYS A 126 2.20 -13.73 -4.79
CA LYS A 126 2.94 -13.75 -6.06
C LYS A 126 2.52 -12.59 -6.96
N LEU A 127 1.22 -12.32 -7.04
CA LEU A 127 0.69 -11.19 -7.78
C LEU A 127 1.19 -9.86 -7.20
N LEU A 128 1.13 -9.66 -5.88
CA LEU A 128 1.60 -8.43 -5.22
C LEU A 128 3.08 -8.16 -5.51
N MET A 129 3.92 -9.21 -5.46
CA MET A 129 5.36 -9.07 -5.75
C MET A 129 5.60 -8.76 -7.23
N ALA A 130 4.90 -9.42 -8.14
CA ALA A 130 5.01 -9.15 -9.57
C ALA A 130 4.56 -7.73 -9.94
N GLU A 131 3.46 -7.23 -9.36
CA GLU A 131 2.99 -5.85 -9.51
C GLU A 131 4.05 -4.84 -9.09
N ASN A 132 4.57 -4.98 -7.87
CA ASN A 132 5.52 -4.03 -7.31
C ASN A 132 6.87 -4.09 -8.05
N ARG A 133 7.33 -5.29 -8.41
CA ARG A 133 8.55 -5.47 -9.21
C ARG A 133 8.42 -4.78 -10.56
N ALA A 134 7.33 -5.00 -11.30
CA ALA A 134 7.11 -4.37 -12.59
C ALA A 134 6.99 -2.85 -12.47
N ALA A 135 6.28 -2.34 -11.44
CA ALA A 135 6.20 -0.91 -11.19
C ALA A 135 7.57 -0.27 -10.88
N CYS A 136 8.43 -0.98 -10.15
CA CYS A 136 9.78 -0.55 -9.85
C CYS A 136 10.66 -0.52 -11.12
N LEU A 137 10.66 -1.59 -11.90
CA LEU A 137 11.41 -1.69 -13.17
C LEU A 137 10.94 -0.63 -14.18
N GLN A 138 9.65 -0.30 -14.20
CA GLN A 138 9.13 0.77 -15.04
C GLN A 138 9.69 2.15 -14.64
N ARG A 139 9.90 2.40 -13.34
CA ARG A 139 10.52 3.65 -12.86
C ARG A 139 12.00 3.75 -13.20
N MET A 140 12.68 2.63 -13.33
CA MET A 140 14.09 2.53 -13.72
C MET A 140 14.31 2.55 -15.23
N ASP A 141 13.24 2.49 -16.02
CA ASP A 141 13.31 2.21 -17.48
C ASP A 141 14.14 0.97 -17.80
N ALA A 142 13.97 -0.07 -16.98
CA ALA A 142 14.82 -1.27 -17.03
C ALA A 142 14.43 -2.19 -18.19
N LYS A 143 15.45 -2.84 -18.76
CA LYS A 143 15.29 -3.77 -19.90
C LYS A 143 14.45 -5.00 -19.55
N GLU A 144 14.41 -5.39 -18.28
CA GLU A 144 13.68 -6.52 -17.73
C GLU A 144 12.15 -6.26 -17.58
N LEU A 145 11.71 -5.04 -17.82
CA LEU A 145 10.30 -4.66 -17.67
C LEU A 145 9.35 -5.53 -18.51
N PRO A 146 9.60 -5.86 -19.80
CA PRO A 146 8.70 -6.70 -20.59
C PRO A 146 8.47 -8.07 -19.95
N GLU A 147 9.51 -8.73 -19.46
CA GLU A 147 9.43 -10.03 -18.79
C GLU A 147 8.64 -9.93 -17.48
N ALA A 148 8.89 -8.86 -16.70
CA ALA A 148 8.17 -8.62 -15.45
C ALA A 148 6.67 -8.39 -15.70
N LEU A 149 6.29 -7.70 -16.77
CA LEU A 149 4.89 -7.50 -17.16
C LEU A 149 4.21 -8.83 -17.57
N GLU A 150 4.90 -9.69 -18.30
CA GLU A 150 4.36 -11.02 -18.65
C GLU A 150 4.22 -11.91 -17.40
N THR A 151 5.15 -11.84 -16.46
CA THR A 151 5.05 -12.54 -15.17
C THR A 151 3.85 -12.00 -14.37
N TRP A 152 3.64 -10.68 -14.34
CA TRP A 152 2.48 -10.07 -13.70
C TRP A 152 1.17 -10.56 -14.33
N LYS A 153 1.05 -10.55 -15.66
CA LYS A 153 -0.14 -11.04 -16.38
C LYS A 153 -0.43 -12.52 -16.07
N ARG A 154 0.60 -13.35 -16.00
CA ARG A 154 0.44 -14.78 -15.60
C ARG A 154 -0.08 -14.91 -14.17
N CYS A 155 0.45 -14.15 -13.22
CA CYS A 155 -0.02 -14.16 -11.83
C CYS A 155 -1.49 -13.70 -11.70
N MET A 156 -1.92 -12.73 -12.52
CA MET A 156 -3.32 -12.27 -12.55
C MET A 156 -4.33 -13.36 -12.91
N GLN A 157 -3.94 -14.39 -13.66
CA GLN A 157 -4.84 -15.49 -14.00
C GLN A 157 -5.11 -16.44 -12.83
N GLN A 158 -4.30 -16.38 -11.77
CA GLN A 158 -4.34 -17.30 -10.64
C GLN A 158 -5.11 -16.74 -9.43
N VAL A 159 -5.61 -15.52 -9.52
CA VAL A 159 -6.28 -14.84 -8.40
C VAL A 159 -7.78 -14.67 -8.64
N LYS A 160 -8.51 -14.36 -7.57
CA LYS A 160 -9.97 -14.11 -7.62
C LYS A 160 -10.32 -12.90 -8.50
N PRO A 161 -11.51 -12.89 -9.15
CA PRO A 161 -11.90 -11.83 -10.09
C PRO A 161 -11.80 -10.41 -9.52
N ALA A 162 -12.18 -10.21 -8.26
CA ALA A 162 -12.08 -8.88 -7.63
C ALA A 162 -10.63 -8.38 -7.47
N ARG A 163 -9.68 -9.28 -7.17
CA ARG A 163 -8.24 -8.96 -7.09
C ARG A 163 -7.66 -8.73 -8.48
N LYS A 164 -8.07 -9.54 -9.46
CA LYS A 164 -7.68 -9.42 -10.86
C LYS A 164 -8.05 -8.04 -11.41
N ARG A 165 -9.29 -7.58 -11.24
CA ARG A 165 -9.75 -6.25 -11.70
C ARG A 165 -8.90 -5.10 -11.13
N ARG A 166 -8.54 -5.16 -9.84
CA ARG A 166 -7.66 -4.15 -9.23
C ARG A 166 -6.27 -4.16 -9.86
N SER A 167 -5.76 -5.36 -10.14
CA SER A 167 -4.46 -5.55 -10.77
C SER A 167 -4.45 -5.05 -12.22
N GLU A 168 -5.52 -5.24 -12.97
CA GLU A 168 -5.70 -4.71 -14.32
C GLU A 168 -5.69 -3.16 -14.32
N GLN A 169 -6.31 -2.52 -13.33
CA GLN A 169 -6.22 -1.07 -13.16
C GLN A 169 -4.79 -0.59 -12.89
N SER A 170 -4.05 -1.32 -12.03
CA SER A 170 -2.64 -1.01 -11.77
C SER A 170 -1.77 -1.18 -13.03
N LEU A 171 -2.00 -2.25 -13.79
CA LEU A 171 -1.32 -2.49 -15.06
C LEU A 171 -1.59 -1.37 -16.07
N ARG A 172 -2.84 -0.93 -16.18
CA ARG A 172 -3.22 0.19 -17.02
C ARG A 172 -2.45 1.47 -16.67
N MET A 173 -2.25 1.76 -15.38
CA MET A 173 -1.44 2.93 -14.96
C MET A 173 0.03 2.79 -15.34
N VAL A 174 0.60 1.59 -15.32
CA VAL A 174 1.98 1.35 -15.80
C VAL A 174 2.07 1.58 -17.31
N GLU A 175 1.09 1.13 -18.09
CA GLU A 175 1.00 1.36 -19.53
C GLU A 175 0.90 2.86 -19.87
N ILE A 176 0.03 3.60 -19.16
CA ILE A 176 -0.09 5.05 -19.33
C ILE A 176 1.25 5.74 -19.04
N ARG A 177 1.93 5.41 -17.95
CA ARG A 177 3.25 5.98 -17.64
C ARG A 177 4.26 5.75 -18.75
N ARG A 178 4.30 4.54 -19.33
CA ARG A 178 5.18 4.23 -20.47
C ARG A 178 4.83 5.05 -21.70
N THR A 179 3.56 5.20 -22.00
CA THR A 179 3.10 6.00 -23.15
C THR A 179 3.42 7.47 -22.96
N VAL A 180 3.22 8.01 -21.75
CA VAL A 180 3.63 9.37 -21.39
C VAL A 180 5.14 9.54 -21.47
N ALA A 181 5.94 8.59 -20.97
CA ALA A 181 7.39 8.64 -21.09
C ALA A 181 7.88 8.68 -22.55
N SER A 182 7.12 8.08 -23.48
CA SER A 182 7.40 8.13 -24.92
C SER A 182 6.82 9.36 -25.65
N GLY A 183 6.30 10.35 -24.94
CA GLY A 183 5.79 11.59 -25.51
C GLY A 183 4.43 11.48 -26.22
N ARG A 184 3.66 10.41 -25.97
CA ARG A 184 2.40 10.10 -26.69
C ARG A 184 1.16 10.17 -25.79
N ALA A 185 1.09 11.20 -24.94
CA ALA A 185 -0.07 11.40 -24.08
C ALA A 185 -1.30 11.87 -24.87
N ASP A 186 -2.46 11.29 -24.57
CA ASP A 186 -3.74 11.67 -25.15
C ASP A 186 -4.76 12.12 -24.08
N GLU A 187 -5.92 12.60 -24.52
CA GLU A 187 -7.00 13.08 -23.67
C GLU A 187 -7.61 11.96 -22.81
N ARG A 188 -7.74 10.76 -23.36
CA ARG A 188 -8.28 9.62 -22.63
C ARG A 188 -7.39 9.25 -21.46
N MET A 189 -6.07 9.23 -21.66
CA MET A 189 -5.10 9.00 -20.58
C MET A 189 -5.17 10.07 -19.50
N GLN A 190 -5.33 11.35 -19.90
CA GLN A 190 -5.54 12.45 -18.96
C GLN A 190 -6.75 12.18 -18.06
N LEU A 191 -7.90 11.83 -18.64
CA LEU A 191 -9.13 11.57 -17.88
C LEU A 191 -9.00 10.36 -16.95
N GLU A 192 -8.34 9.29 -17.42
CA GLU A 192 -8.07 8.09 -16.60
C GLU A 192 -7.19 8.45 -15.40
N VAL A 193 -6.13 9.25 -15.58
CA VAL A 193 -5.22 9.70 -14.51
C VAL A 193 -5.92 10.65 -13.54
N GLN A 194 -6.72 11.61 -14.03
CA GLN A 194 -7.54 12.50 -13.19
C GLN A 194 -8.50 11.70 -12.30
N THR A 195 -9.17 10.70 -12.88
CA THR A 195 -10.08 9.84 -12.14
C THR A 195 -9.33 9.05 -11.06
N ALA A 196 -8.17 8.48 -11.38
CA ALA A 196 -7.32 7.76 -10.44
C ALA A 196 -6.83 8.66 -9.28
N ALA A 197 -6.46 9.91 -9.57
CA ALA A 197 -6.07 10.89 -8.56
C ALA A 197 -7.22 11.23 -7.59
N ARG A 198 -8.43 11.43 -8.12
CA ARG A 198 -9.61 11.80 -7.31
C ARG A 198 -10.14 10.66 -6.44
N THR A 199 -10.10 9.42 -6.94
CA THR A 199 -10.71 8.26 -6.27
C THR A 199 -9.81 7.60 -5.25
N SER A 200 -8.50 7.88 -5.26
CA SER A 200 -7.57 7.26 -4.32
C SER A 200 -7.66 7.88 -2.92
N ASN A 201 -7.71 7.03 -1.90
CA ASN A 201 -7.61 7.43 -0.50
C ASN A 201 -6.14 7.55 -0.01
N LYS A 202 -5.15 7.09 -0.79
CA LYS A 202 -3.73 7.16 -0.44
C LYS A 202 -3.12 8.46 -0.98
N ARG A 203 -2.63 9.33 -0.09
CA ARG A 203 -2.02 10.61 -0.47
C ARG A 203 -0.81 10.42 -1.36
N SER A 204 0.07 9.46 -1.06
CA SER A 204 1.25 9.16 -1.88
C SER A 204 0.88 8.78 -3.33
N TYR A 205 -0.19 8.00 -3.50
CA TYR A 205 -0.68 7.64 -4.83
C TYR A 205 -1.28 8.84 -5.56
N ARG A 206 -2.04 9.71 -4.86
CA ARG A 206 -2.56 10.94 -5.46
C ARG A 206 -1.42 11.84 -5.96
N VAL A 207 -0.39 12.07 -5.13
CA VAL A 207 0.81 12.83 -5.54
C VAL A 207 1.42 12.25 -6.82
N SER A 208 1.57 10.93 -6.88
CA SER A 208 2.10 10.25 -8.06
C SER A 208 1.22 10.41 -9.30
N MET A 209 -0.11 10.45 -9.14
CA MET A 209 -1.04 10.69 -10.26
C MET A 209 -1.05 12.17 -10.68
N HIS A 210 -1.01 13.12 -9.76
CA HIS A 210 -0.88 14.55 -10.08
C HIS A 210 0.42 14.85 -10.81
N LEU A 211 1.55 14.24 -10.43
CA LEU A 211 2.80 14.36 -11.19
C LEU A 211 2.67 13.80 -12.61
N LEU A 212 2.02 12.64 -12.76
CA LEU A 212 1.77 12.05 -14.08
C LEU A 212 0.85 12.95 -14.92
N LEU A 213 -0.14 13.58 -14.29
CA LEU A 213 -1.05 14.52 -14.92
C LEU A 213 -0.30 15.78 -15.41
N ALA A 214 0.60 16.33 -14.58
CA ALA A 214 1.44 17.45 -14.98
C ALA A 214 2.29 17.11 -16.22
N LYS A 215 2.87 15.90 -16.28
CA LYS A 215 3.62 15.43 -17.46
C LYS A 215 2.74 15.35 -18.71
N ILE A 216 1.49 14.87 -18.57
CA ILE A 216 0.52 14.83 -19.67
C ILE A 216 0.17 16.25 -20.13
N TYR A 217 -0.05 17.19 -19.21
CA TYR A 217 -0.35 18.58 -19.54
C TYR A 217 0.81 19.24 -20.28
N VAL A 218 2.06 19.05 -19.86
CA VAL A 218 3.24 19.56 -20.59
C VAL A 218 3.27 19.04 -22.04
N GLN A 219 3.05 17.74 -22.24
CA GLN A 219 3.05 17.15 -23.60
C GLN A 219 1.91 17.65 -24.48
N ARG A 220 0.79 18.03 -23.88
CA ARG A 220 -0.37 18.55 -24.60
C ARG A 220 -0.35 20.08 -24.74
N GLY A 221 0.68 20.77 -24.25
CA GLY A 221 0.81 22.23 -24.34
C GLY A 221 -0.05 23.00 -23.33
N PHE A 222 -0.55 22.36 -22.27
CA PHE A 222 -1.32 23.02 -21.20
C PHE A 222 -0.41 23.43 -20.04
N GLU A 223 0.49 24.38 -20.30
CA GLU A 223 1.58 24.73 -19.37
C GLU A 223 1.06 25.29 -18.03
N ASP A 224 0.03 26.13 -18.04
CA ASP A 224 -0.56 26.68 -16.80
C ASP A 224 -1.16 25.59 -15.92
N ALA A 225 -1.86 24.61 -16.52
CA ALA A 225 -2.42 23.48 -15.82
C ALA A 225 -1.32 22.59 -15.24
N ALA A 226 -0.24 22.36 -16.00
CA ALA A 226 0.92 21.60 -15.53
C ALA A 226 1.59 22.31 -14.35
N ARG A 227 1.76 23.61 -14.42
CA ARG A 227 2.33 24.45 -13.36
C ARG A 227 1.53 24.33 -12.06
N GLY A 228 0.21 24.49 -12.11
CA GLY A 228 -0.67 24.36 -10.95
C GLY A 228 -0.51 23.00 -10.24
N GLU A 229 -0.52 21.91 -11.01
CA GLU A 229 -0.29 20.56 -10.44
C GLU A 229 1.10 20.42 -9.78
N LEU A 230 2.14 20.96 -10.41
CA LEU A 230 3.50 20.90 -9.89
C LEU A 230 3.70 21.77 -8.64
N GLU A 231 3.09 22.94 -8.56
CA GLU A 231 3.13 23.83 -7.40
C GLU A 231 2.49 23.17 -6.18
N ASP A 232 1.32 22.58 -6.35
CA ASP A 232 0.62 21.83 -5.29
C ASP A 232 1.48 20.68 -4.73
N ILE A 233 2.16 19.94 -5.62
CA ILE A 233 3.06 18.85 -5.22
C ILE A 233 4.31 19.42 -4.52
N ALA A 234 4.94 20.45 -5.09
CA ALA A 234 6.18 21.03 -4.60
C ALA A 234 6.04 21.68 -3.21
N ALA A 235 4.84 22.15 -2.87
CA ALA A 235 4.50 22.72 -1.55
C ALA A 235 4.46 21.68 -0.43
N LEU A 236 4.42 20.39 -0.74
CA LEU A 236 4.39 19.32 0.25
C LEU A 236 5.73 19.21 0.99
N LYS A 237 5.66 19.05 2.32
CA LYS A 237 6.87 18.96 3.17
C LYS A 237 7.59 17.61 3.06
N ALA A 238 6.94 16.56 2.58
CA ALA A 238 7.53 15.25 2.44
C ALA A 238 8.66 15.24 1.39
N ASN A 239 9.63 14.33 1.56
CA ASN A 239 10.78 14.20 0.67
C ASN A 239 10.72 12.87 -0.12
N THR A 240 9.72 12.74 -0.98
CA THR A 240 9.60 11.59 -1.88
C THR A 240 10.20 11.89 -3.25
N GLN A 241 10.49 10.84 -4.02
CA GLN A 241 11.01 10.98 -5.39
C GLN A 241 10.06 11.78 -6.28
N ASP A 242 8.76 11.54 -6.19
CA ASP A 242 7.76 12.25 -6.99
C ASP A 242 7.74 13.76 -6.66
N ILE A 243 7.93 14.14 -5.40
CA ILE A 243 8.01 15.57 -5.00
C ILE A 243 9.31 16.21 -5.48
N ARG A 244 10.44 15.50 -5.39
CA ARG A 244 11.72 16.02 -5.93
C ARG A 244 11.63 16.22 -7.45
N GLU A 245 11.01 15.29 -8.15
CA GLU A 245 10.80 15.38 -9.59
C GLU A 245 9.89 16.56 -9.95
N ALA A 246 8.80 16.77 -9.21
CA ALA A 246 7.90 17.90 -9.42
C ALA A 246 8.62 19.25 -9.23
N ARG A 247 9.42 19.38 -8.17
CA ARG A 247 10.24 20.58 -7.93
C ARG A 247 11.21 20.86 -9.07
N LYS A 248 11.90 19.83 -9.55
CA LYS A 248 12.81 19.94 -10.69
C LYS A 248 12.07 20.39 -11.96
N MET A 249 10.94 19.77 -12.29
CA MET A 249 10.14 20.15 -13.46
C MET A 249 9.67 21.61 -13.36
N LEU A 250 9.25 22.08 -12.19
CA LEU A 250 8.84 23.44 -11.97
C LEU A 250 9.99 24.45 -12.15
N GLU A 251 11.19 24.13 -11.68
CA GLU A 251 12.40 24.91 -11.93
C GLU A 251 12.76 24.99 -13.41
N ASP A 252 12.66 23.87 -14.13
CA ASP A 252 12.94 23.80 -15.55
C ASP A 252 11.92 24.62 -16.38
N MET A 253 10.67 24.67 -15.97
CA MET A 253 9.63 25.53 -16.59
C MET A 253 9.98 27.02 -16.37
N LYS A 254 10.32 27.43 -15.16
CA LYS A 254 10.72 28.83 -14.86
C LYS A 254 11.95 29.30 -15.64
N LYS A 255 12.93 28.40 -15.87
CA LYS A 255 14.13 28.72 -16.66
C LYS A 255 13.85 28.93 -18.14
N ARG A 256 12.77 28.37 -18.69
CA ARG A 256 12.37 28.55 -20.09
C ARG A 256 11.65 29.88 -20.35
N GLU A 257 11.10 30.49 -19.33
CA GLU A 257 10.37 31.75 -19.38
C GLU A 257 11.28 32.98 -19.12
N ALA A 258 12.44 32.79 -18.47
CA ALA A 258 13.44 33.80 -18.19
C ALA A 258 14.42 33.99 -19.34
#